data_98c70d397cac364ee110dffff0cab20c
#
_entry.id   98c70d397cac364ee110dffff0cab20c
#
_cell.length_a   1.000
_cell.length_b   1.000
_cell.length_c   1.000
_cell.angle_alpha   90.00
_cell.angle_beta   90.00
_cell.angle_gamma   90.00
#
_symmetry.space_group_name_H-M   'P 1'
#
loop_
_entity.id
_entity.type
_entity.pdbx_description
1 polymer ?
#
loop_
_entity_poly.entity_id
_entity_poly.type
_entity_poly.pdbx_seq_one_letter_code
_entity_poly.pdbx_strand_id
1 'polypeptide(L)'
;MEKAEAELQQSGFSLSSLKIERGSLSVALVCMVLGFMLAVQFRSTQDIKSLPANQRIEDLTLRVKQLSSENQQLKEKLSALASSDDGHSASIYDGLMLASGQTAVKGPGVIVTLDDSKKMVKNDDPNLYLIHDEDMLKVINELRAAGAEAISINGQRLTGNSEIRCAGPTISVNNVRSAPPFEIRAIGSSRDLLAAINMRGGVADTLKVWGITVNAQESKEILIPAYKAANPFKYAEAANEEGT
;
A
#
# COMPACT_ATOMS: atom_id res chain seq x y z
N MET A 1 -22.17 26.61 -66.48
CA MET A 1 -21.11 26.66 -65.43
C MET A 1 -20.56 28.08 -65.31
N GLU A 2 -21.37 29.09 -65.42
CA GLU A 2 -20.93 30.51 -65.53
C GLU A 2 -21.72 31.45 -64.59
N LYS A 3 -22.45 30.91 -63.63
CA LYS A 3 -23.23 31.65 -62.62
C LYS A 3 -22.83 31.39 -61.18
N ALA A 4 -21.81 30.55 -60.91
CA ALA A 4 -21.34 30.24 -59.57
C ALA A 4 -20.05 31.00 -59.14
N GLU A 5 -19.41 31.70 -60.04
CA GLU A 5 -18.15 32.44 -59.76
C GLU A 5 -18.37 33.92 -59.41
N ALA A 6 -19.60 34.46 -59.54
CA ALA A 6 -19.87 35.87 -59.29
C ALA A 6 -20.30 36.25 -57.89
N GLU A 7 -20.52 35.30 -56.95
CA GLU A 7 -20.97 35.62 -55.58
C GLU A 7 -19.87 35.54 -54.50
N LEU A 8 -18.61 35.22 -54.84
CA LEU A 8 -17.51 35.09 -53.88
C LEU A 8 -16.62 36.32 -53.76
N GLN A 9 -17.01 37.46 -54.32
CA GLN A 9 -16.13 38.65 -54.41
C GLN A 9 -16.68 39.89 -53.70
N GLN A 10 -17.62 39.79 -52.77
CA GLN A 10 -18.08 40.94 -51.95
C GLN A 10 -18.28 40.59 -50.49
N SER A 11 -17.25 40.23 -49.76
CA SER A 11 -17.18 40.45 -48.31
C SER A 11 -15.82 40.98 -47.91
N GLY A 12 -15.49 42.12 -48.50
CA GLY A 12 -14.39 42.93 -47.98
C GLY A 12 -14.75 43.52 -46.63
N PHE A 13 -14.25 42.91 -45.55
CA PHE A 13 -14.36 43.44 -44.19
C PHE A 13 -13.53 44.72 -44.12
N SER A 14 -14.21 45.88 -44.28
CA SER A 14 -13.59 47.20 -44.17
C SER A 14 -13.24 47.52 -42.73
N LEU A 15 -11.98 47.49 -42.38
CA LEU A 15 -11.43 47.86 -41.07
C LEU A 15 -11.43 49.38 -40.77
N SER A 16 -12.09 50.20 -41.62
CA SER A 16 -12.00 51.66 -41.57
C SER A 16 -13.03 52.34 -40.69
N SER A 17 -13.87 51.65 -39.90
CA SER A 17 -14.92 52.26 -39.08
C SER A 17 -14.78 52.03 -37.56
N LEU A 18 -13.66 51.54 -37.06
CA LEU A 18 -13.43 51.43 -35.63
C LEU A 18 -12.95 52.81 -35.11
N LYS A 19 -13.91 53.69 -34.72
CA LYS A 19 -13.62 54.81 -33.81
C LYS A 19 -13.16 54.23 -32.48
N ILE A 20 -11.84 54.16 -32.29
CA ILE A 20 -11.23 53.72 -31.05
C ILE A 20 -11.38 54.86 -30.03
N GLU A 21 -12.40 54.79 -29.19
CA GLU A 21 -12.50 55.65 -28.00
C GLU A 21 -11.32 55.34 -27.05
N ARG A 22 -10.73 56.40 -26.42
CA ARG A 22 -9.56 56.24 -25.53
C ARG A 22 -9.78 55.23 -24.41
N GLY A 23 -11.03 54.91 -24.01
CA GLY A 23 -11.39 53.86 -23.06
C GLY A 23 -11.30 52.42 -23.58
N SER A 24 -11.53 52.20 -24.90
CA SER A 24 -11.47 50.88 -25.48
C SER A 24 -10.03 50.34 -25.65
N LEU A 25 -9.07 51.25 -25.75
CA LEU A 25 -7.66 50.90 -25.88
C LEU A 25 -7.08 50.37 -24.58
N SER A 26 -7.50 50.89 -23.42
CA SER A 26 -7.10 50.40 -22.09
C SER A 26 -7.75 49.07 -21.78
N VAL A 27 -8.99 48.85 -22.16
CA VAL A 27 -9.65 47.53 -22.01
C VAL A 27 -9.00 46.47 -22.88
N ALA A 28 -8.66 46.79 -24.12
CA ALA A 28 -7.97 45.88 -25.03
C ALA A 28 -6.57 45.46 -24.49
N LEU A 29 -5.84 46.45 -23.90
CA LEU A 29 -4.54 46.18 -23.29
C LEU A 29 -4.66 45.26 -22.06
N VAL A 30 -5.66 45.49 -21.20
CA VAL A 30 -5.92 44.61 -20.04
C VAL A 30 -6.32 43.19 -20.50
N CYS A 31 -7.19 43.06 -21.51
CA CYS A 31 -7.56 41.77 -22.05
C CYS A 31 -6.35 41.03 -22.68
N MET A 32 -5.44 41.78 -23.35
CA MET A 32 -4.22 41.22 -23.92
C MET A 32 -3.30 40.66 -22.80
N VAL A 33 -3.08 41.43 -21.74
CA VAL A 33 -2.25 40.98 -20.59
C VAL A 33 -2.87 39.76 -19.91
N LEU A 34 -4.19 39.79 -19.65
CA LEU A 34 -4.91 38.64 -19.06
C LEU A 34 -4.85 37.41 -19.96
N GLY A 35 -5.06 37.57 -21.27
CA GLY A 35 -4.93 36.47 -22.23
C GLY A 35 -3.52 35.90 -22.28
N PHE A 36 -2.50 36.78 -22.22
CA PHE A 36 -1.10 36.35 -22.15
C PHE A 36 -0.80 35.59 -20.85
N MET A 37 -1.25 36.10 -19.68
CA MET A 37 -1.10 35.40 -18.40
C MET A 37 -1.79 34.03 -18.41
N LEU A 38 -3.00 33.96 -18.93
CA LEU A 38 -3.72 32.69 -19.08
C LEU A 38 -2.97 31.70 -20.01
N ALA A 39 -2.44 32.20 -21.12
CA ALA A 39 -1.66 31.38 -22.06
C ALA A 39 -0.36 30.87 -21.41
N VAL A 40 0.34 31.71 -20.64
CA VAL A 40 1.55 31.31 -19.89
C VAL A 40 1.20 30.29 -18.79
N GLN A 41 0.13 30.51 -18.03
CA GLN A 41 -0.33 29.56 -17.01
C GLN A 41 -0.76 28.23 -17.63
N PHE A 42 -1.45 28.27 -18.77
CA PHE A 42 -1.88 27.04 -19.46
C PHE A 42 -0.67 26.25 -19.98
N ARG A 43 0.33 26.93 -20.53
CA ARG A 43 1.58 26.32 -20.99
C ARG A 43 2.38 25.74 -19.82
N SER A 44 2.53 26.47 -18.72
CA SER A 44 3.20 25.98 -17.50
C SER A 44 2.49 24.77 -16.87
N THR A 45 1.16 24.74 -16.93
CA THR A 45 0.37 23.61 -16.41
C THR A 45 0.45 22.38 -17.34
N GLN A 46 0.61 22.59 -18.64
CA GLN A 46 0.83 21.49 -19.60
C GLN A 46 2.22 20.87 -19.44
N ASP A 47 3.26 21.66 -19.22
CA ASP A 47 4.62 21.16 -19.00
C ASP A 47 4.71 20.29 -17.72
N ILE A 48 3.91 20.60 -16.68
CA ILE A 48 3.83 19.78 -15.45
C ILE A 48 3.00 18.50 -15.67
N LYS A 49 2.01 18.52 -16.58
CA LYS A 49 1.18 17.34 -16.89
C LYS A 49 1.77 16.43 -17.97
N SER A 50 2.75 16.89 -18.72
CA SER A 50 3.32 16.19 -19.86
C SER A 50 4.56 15.33 -19.54
N LEU A 51 4.96 15.21 -18.27
CA LEU A 51 5.83 14.09 -17.89
C LEU A 51 5.01 12.81 -18.09
N PRO A 52 5.31 11.98 -19.08
CA PRO A 52 4.55 10.76 -19.34
C PRO A 52 4.54 9.95 -18.06
N ALA A 53 3.36 9.41 -17.70
CA ALA A 53 3.18 8.62 -16.47
C ALA A 53 4.26 7.52 -16.34
N ASN A 54 4.74 7.03 -17.47
CA ASN A 54 5.82 6.06 -17.58
C ASN A 54 7.16 6.58 -17.04
N GLN A 55 7.53 7.84 -17.29
CA GLN A 55 8.78 8.40 -16.75
C GLN A 55 8.75 8.57 -15.23
N ARG A 56 7.58 8.90 -14.66
CA ARG A 56 7.42 8.92 -13.21
C ARG A 56 7.54 7.53 -12.59
N ILE A 57 6.95 6.53 -13.25
CA ILE A 57 7.03 5.14 -12.79
C ILE A 57 8.46 4.64 -12.88
N GLU A 58 9.17 4.95 -13.94
CA GLU A 58 10.59 4.60 -14.12
C GLU A 58 11.48 5.29 -13.08
N ASP A 59 11.31 6.60 -12.85
CA ASP A 59 12.08 7.35 -11.83
C ASP A 59 11.82 6.81 -10.41
N LEU A 60 10.55 6.56 -10.07
CA LEU A 60 10.19 5.95 -8.78
C LEU A 60 10.77 4.53 -8.65
N THR A 61 10.73 3.74 -9.72
CA THR A 61 11.28 2.38 -9.73
C THR A 61 12.79 2.39 -9.55
N LEU A 62 13.49 3.30 -10.22
CA LEU A 62 14.94 3.50 -10.04
C LEU A 62 15.27 3.94 -8.62
N ARG A 63 14.50 4.86 -8.05
CA ARG A 63 14.69 5.34 -6.69
C ARG A 63 14.44 4.27 -5.63
N VAL A 64 13.38 3.46 -5.81
CA VAL A 64 13.11 2.29 -4.96
C VAL A 64 14.26 1.29 -5.04
N LYS A 65 14.77 1.00 -6.26
CA LYS A 65 15.90 0.10 -6.46
C LYS A 65 17.19 0.63 -5.80
N GLN A 66 17.45 1.93 -5.93
CA GLN A 66 18.60 2.58 -5.28
C GLN A 66 18.51 2.50 -3.76
N LEU A 67 17.37 2.89 -3.17
CA LEU A 67 17.15 2.81 -1.73
C LEU A 67 17.22 1.36 -1.21
N SER A 68 16.71 0.40 -1.98
CA SER A 68 16.84 -1.03 -1.65
C SER A 68 18.29 -1.47 -1.64
N SER A 69 19.11 -1.02 -2.61
CA SER A 69 20.55 -1.30 -2.68
C SER A 69 21.31 -0.66 -1.51
N GLU A 70 21.02 0.59 -1.19
CA GLU A 70 21.62 1.28 -0.03
C GLU A 70 21.28 0.58 1.29
N ASN A 71 20.01 0.17 1.47
CA ASN A 71 19.60 -0.63 2.63
C ASN A 71 20.37 -1.95 2.73
N GLN A 72 20.55 -2.63 1.59
CA GLN A 72 21.31 -3.87 1.56
C GLN A 72 22.78 -3.64 1.95
N GLN A 73 23.42 -2.60 1.40
CA GLN A 73 24.80 -2.25 1.75
C GLN A 73 24.94 -1.85 3.22
N LEU A 74 23.97 -1.13 3.78
CA LEU A 74 23.98 -0.78 5.21
C LEU A 74 23.85 -2.03 6.09
N LYS A 75 22.97 -2.97 5.72
CA LYS A 75 22.82 -4.26 6.42
C LYS A 75 24.12 -5.07 6.37
N GLU A 76 24.79 -5.13 5.21
CA GLU A 76 26.08 -5.81 5.06
C GLU A 76 27.18 -5.15 5.89
N LYS A 77 27.22 -3.81 5.95
CA LYS A 77 28.17 -3.08 6.81
C LYS A 77 27.89 -3.35 8.29
N LEU A 78 26.63 -3.36 8.71
CA LEU A 78 26.24 -3.68 10.09
C LEU A 78 26.63 -5.12 10.45
N SER A 79 26.38 -6.09 9.57
CA SER A 79 26.77 -7.48 9.79
C SER A 79 28.30 -7.65 9.83
N ALA A 80 29.05 -6.91 8.98
CA ALA A 80 30.51 -6.92 9.00
C ALA A 80 31.08 -6.32 10.30
N LEU A 81 30.49 -5.25 10.82
CA LEU A 81 30.85 -4.67 12.12
C LEU A 81 30.52 -5.61 13.27
N ALA A 82 29.36 -6.28 13.23
CA ALA A 82 28.99 -7.27 14.24
C ALA A 82 29.89 -8.51 14.21
N SER A 83 30.43 -8.88 13.04
CA SER A 83 31.32 -10.03 12.90
C SER A 83 32.80 -9.74 13.24
N SER A 84 33.18 -8.47 13.37
CA SER A 84 34.55 -8.08 13.74
C SER A 84 34.84 -8.20 15.24
N ASP A 85 33.82 -8.39 16.07
CA ASP A 85 33.92 -8.55 17.50
C ASP A 85 33.40 -9.96 17.88
N ASP A 86 34.33 -10.90 18.15
CA ASP A 86 34.12 -12.28 18.57
C ASP A 86 32.75 -12.88 18.20
N GLY A 87 32.63 -13.70 17.20
CA GLY A 87 31.43 -14.36 16.60
C GLY A 87 30.11 -14.45 17.39
N HIS A 88 30.10 -13.99 18.62
CA HIS A 88 28.99 -13.85 19.55
C HIS A 88 28.07 -12.68 19.18
N SER A 89 28.64 -11.54 18.78
CA SER A 89 27.89 -10.34 18.40
C SER A 89 27.10 -10.53 17.09
N ALA A 90 27.63 -11.28 16.13
CA ALA A 90 26.93 -11.62 14.89
C ALA A 90 25.69 -12.48 15.14
N SER A 91 25.81 -13.48 16.03
CA SER A 91 24.69 -14.36 16.39
C SER A 91 23.58 -13.61 17.13
N ILE A 92 23.93 -12.67 18.00
CA ILE A 92 22.94 -11.82 18.69
C ILE A 92 22.24 -10.90 17.70
N TYR A 93 22.98 -10.28 16.77
CA TYR A 93 22.41 -9.41 15.73
C TYR A 93 21.43 -10.17 14.83
N ASP A 94 21.80 -11.34 14.35
CA ASP A 94 20.91 -12.17 13.52
C ASP A 94 19.64 -12.58 14.28
N GLY A 95 19.79 -12.93 15.56
CA GLY A 95 18.65 -13.22 16.45
C GLY A 95 17.70 -12.02 16.62
N LEU A 96 18.27 -10.82 16.82
CA LEU A 96 17.48 -9.59 16.92
C LEU A 96 16.77 -9.23 15.61
N MET A 97 17.44 -9.38 14.47
CA MET A 97 16.86 -9.15 13.14
C MET A 97 15.73 -10.14 12.84
N LEU A 98 15.90 -11.40 13.28
CA LEU A 98 14.84 -12.42 13.17
C LEU A 98 13.64 -12.06 14.05
N ALA A 99 13.86 -11.76 15.34
CA ALA A 99 12.83 -11.43 16.32
C ALA A 99 12.08 -10.14 15.94
N SER A 100 12.76 -9.14 15.41
CA SER A 100 12.15 -7.89 14.96
C SER A 100 11.38 -8.02 13.63
N GLY A 101 11.46 -9.19 12.96
CA GLY A 101 10.82 -9.43 11.67
C GLY A 101 11.53 -8.79 10.46
N GLN A 102 12.75 -8.29 10.63
CA GLN A 102 13.55 -7.67 9.56
C GLN A 102 14.19 -8.69 8.61
N THR A 103 14.10 -9.98 8.94
CA THR A 103 14.60 -11.08 8.12
C THR A 103 13.43 -11.90 7.58
N ALA A 104 13.50 -12.30 6.31
CA ALA A 104 12.57 -13.26 5.75
C ALA A 104 12.76 -14.62 6.42
N VAL A 105 11.66 -15.32 6.70
CA VAL A 105 11.68 -16.60 7.40
C VAL A 105 10.96 -17.68 6.61
N LYS A 106 11.40 -18.92 6.77
CA LYS A 106 10.73 -20.08 6.20
C LYS A 106 10.61 -21.19 7.23
N GLY A 107 9.54 -21.94 7.15
CA GLY A 107 9.28 -23.07 8.03
C GLY A 107 7.95 -23.73 7.75
N PRO A 108 7.63 -24.80 8.49
CA PRO A 108 6.31 -25.44 8.44
C PRO A 108 5.26 -24.51 9.07
N GLY A 109 3.99 -24.75 8.73
CA GLY A 109 2.90 -23.96 9.33
C GLY A 109 1.58 -24.17 8.61
N VAL A 110 0.74 -23.10 8.62
CA VAL A 110 -0.58 -23.12 7.98
C VAL A 110 -0.77 -21.91 7.06
N ILE A 111 -1.55 -22.14 6.01
CA ILE A 111 -2.07 -21.08 5.14
C ILE A 111 -3.57 -21.03 5.38
N VAL A 112 -4.06 -19.89 5.85
CA VAL A 112 -5.49 -19.63 6.09
C VAL A 112 -5.99 -18.64 5.05
N THR A 113 -6.98 -19.05 4.26
CA THR A 113 -7.64 -18.18 3.28
C THR A 113 -9.00 -17.77 3.81
N LEU A 114 -9.25 -16.47 3.84
CA LEU A 114 -10.53 -15.87 4.20
C LEU A 114 -11.13 -15.22 2.95
N ASP A 115 -12.40 -15.52 2.65
CA ASP A 115 -13.11 -14.91 1.53
C ASP A 115 -14.51 -14.48 2.00
N ASP A 116 -14.96 -13.35 1.46
CA ASP A 116 -16.27 -12.77 1.78
C ASP A 116 -17.40 -13.75 1.50
N SER A 117 -18.52 -13.56 2.18
CA SER A 117 -19.68 -14.39 1.99
C SER A 117 -20.26 -14.22 0.59
N LYS A 118 -20.54 -15.33 -0.07
CA LYS A 118 -21.32 -15.35 -1.33
C LYS A 118 -22.83 -15.31 -1.09
N LYS A 119 -23.27 -15.32 0.17
CA LYS A 119 -24.66 -15.25 0.57
C LYS A 119 -25.03 -13.79 0.75
N MET A 120 -26.01 -13.31 0.00
CA MET A 120 -26.68 -12.04 0.28
C MET A 120 -28.11 -12.34 0.70
N VAL A 121 -28.48 -11.99 1.92
CA VAL A 121 -29.86 -12.07 2.39
C VAL A 121 -30.54 -10.73 2.09
N LYS A 122 -31.68 -10.80 1.40
CA LYS A 122 -32.48 -9.61 1.06
C LYS A 122 -33.00 -8.98 2.35
N ASN A 123 -32.67 -7.70 2.59
CA ASN A 123 -32.99 -6.88 3.78
C ASN A 123 -32.05 -7.00 4.97
N ASP A 124 -30.91 -7.66 4.85
CA ASP A 124 -29.85 -7.62 5.86
C ASP A 124 -28.81 -6.53 5.58
N ASP A 125 -28.03 -6.16 6.58
CA ASP A 125 -26.90 -5.25 6.40
C ASP A 125 -25.79 -5.97 5.60
N PRO A 126 -25.44 -5.48 4.41
CA PRO A 126 -24.38 -6.09 3.58
C PRO A 126 -23.03 -6.20 4.30
N ASN A 127 -22.78 -5.33 5.28
CA ASN A 127 -21.52 -5.35 6.03
C ASN A 127 -21.34 -6.63 6.87
N LEU A 128 -22.42 -7.29 7.28
CA LEU A 128 -22.34 -8.55 8.03
C LEU A 128 -21.73 -9.71 7.23
N TYR A 129 -21.67 -9.58 5.93
CA TYR A 129 -21.20 -10.60 5.00
C TYR A 129 -19.79 -10.35 4.46
N LEU A 130 -19.19 -9.24 4.89
CA LEU A 130 -17.81 -8.86 4.53
C LEU A 130 -16.87 -9.15 5.69
N ILE A 131 -15.61 -9.43 5.36
CA ILE A 131 -14.54 -9.59 6.34
C ILE A 131 -14.11 -8.21 6.83
N HIS A 132 -14.06 -8.05 8.15
CA HIS A 132 -13.60 -6.83 8.81
C HIS A 132 -12.21 -7.04 9.47
N ASP A 133 -11.58 -5.93 9.84
CA ASP A 133 -10.33 -5.93 10.59
C ASP A 133 -10.45 -6.68 11.92
N GLU A 134 -11.59 -6.59 12.60
CA GLU A 134 -11.87 -7.38 13.81
C GLU A 134 -11.80 -8.90 13.58
N ASP A 135 -12.30 -9.38 12.44
CA ASP A 135 -12.27 -10.80 12.10
C ASP A 135 -10.85 -11.25 11.80
N MET A 136 -10.12 -10.42 11.07
CA MET A 136 -8.70 -10.64 10.80
C MET A 136 -7.89 -10.70 12.10
N LEU A 137 -8.12 -9.76 13.04
CA LEU A 137 -7.47 -9.71 14.33
C LEU A 137 -7.79 -10.94 15.18
N LYS A 138 -9.03 -11.44 15.17
CA LYS A 138 -9.40 -12.69 15.84
C LYS A 138 -8.60 -13.88 15.31
N VAL A 139 -8.53 -14.04 13.99
CA VAL A 139 -7.73 -15.11 13.36
C VAL A 139 -6.25 -15.01 13.72
N ILE A 140 -5.67 -13.81 13.66
CA ILE A 140 -4.27 -13.57 14.03
C ILE A 140 -4.01 -13.90 15.51
N ASN A 141 -4.93 -13.54 16.39
CA ASN A 141 -4.80 -13.82 17.82
C ASN A 141 -4.88 -15.33 18.13
N GLU A 142 -5.76 -16.08 17.44
CA GLU A 142 -5.78 -17.53 17.55
C GLU A 142 -4.47 -18.19 17.10
N LEU A 143 -3.93 -17.73 15.97
CA LEU A 143 -2.63 -18.21 15.49
C LEU A 143 -1.49 -17.87 16.44
N ARG A 144 -1.47 -16.67 17.04
CA ARG A 144 -0.48 -16.28 18.04
C ARG A 144 -0.62 -17.11 19.33
N ALA A 145 -1.83 -17.32 19.79
CA ALA A 145 -2.10 -18.14 20.97
C ALA A 145 -1.67 -19.61 20.79
N ALA A 146 -1.76 -20.10 19.54
CA ALA A 146 -1.31 -21.43 19.15
C ALA A 146 0.21 -21.53 18.89
N GLY A 147 0.97 -20.47 19.13
CA GLY A 147 2.43 -20.46 19.02
C GLY A 147 2.96 -20.13 17.63
N ALA A 148 2.26 -19.33 16.83
CA ALA A 148 2.82 -18.84 15.58
C ALA A 148 4.05 -17.97 15.81
N GLU A 149 5.18 -18.34 15.22
CA GLU A 149 6.47 -17.63 15.32
C GLU A 149 6.55 -16.44 14.35
N ALA A 150 5.87 -16.55 13.20
CA ALA A 150 5.81 -15.51 12.21
C ALA A 150 4.47 -15.56 11.47
N ILE A 151 3.90 -14.38 11.19
CA ILE A 151 2.62 -14.27 10.47
C ILE A 151 2.76 -13.20 9.38
N SER A 152 2.11 -13.43 8.23
CA SER A 152 1.90 -12.41 7.20
C SER A 152 0.48 -12.47 6.65
N ILE A 153 -0.03 -11.33 6.18
CA ILE A 153 -1.30 -11.21 5.47
C ILE A 153 -1.01 -10.66 4.07
N ASN A 154 -1.38 -11.39 3.03
CA ASN A 154 -1.11 -11.04 1.63
C ASN A 154 0.33 -10.57 1.39
N GLY A 155 1.30 -11.28 2.00
CA GLY A 155 2.73 -10.97 1.91
C GLY A 155 3.20 -9.79 2.77
N GLN A 156 2.34 -9.18 3.59
CA GLN A 156 2.72 -8.18 4.57
C GLN A 156 3.08 -8.86 5.90
N ARG A 157 4.38 -8.86 6.27
CA ARG A 157 4.85 -9.38 7.55
C ARG A 157 4.23 -8.61 8.70
N LEU A 158 3.70 -9.32 9.70
CA LEU A 158 3.23 -8.71 10.94
C LEU A 158 4.35 -8.63 11.96
N THR A 159 4.46 -7.47 12.60
CA THR A 159 5.35 -7.17 13.73
C THR A 159 4.53 -6.53 14.86
N GLY A 160 5.18 -6.15 15.95
CA GLY A 160 4.53 -5.45 17.07
C GLY A 160 3.87 -4.12 16.69
N ASN A 161 4.33 -3.48 15.62
CA ASN A 161 3.83 -2.18 15.17
C ASN A 161 2.98 -2.25 13.90
N SER A 162 2.62 -3.45 13.46
CA SER A 162 1.75 -3.62 12.29
C SER A 162 0.32 -3.22 12.59
N GLU A 163 -0.25 -2.33 11.79
CA GLU A 163 -1.66 -2.01 11.84
C GLU A 163 -2.47 -2.92 10.89
N ILE A 164 -3.66 -3.28 11.33
CA ILE A 164 -4.70 -3.94 10.54
C ILE A 164 -5.97 -3.13 10.74
N ARG A 165 -6.52 -2.57 9.67
CA ARG A 165 -7.71 -1.71 9.75
C ARG A 165 -8.55 -1.76 8.49
N CYS A 166 -9.85 -1.60 8.63
CA CYS A 166 -10.75 -1.41 7.50
C CYS A 166 -10.46 -0.10 6.74
N ALA A 167 -10.50 -0.16 5.43
CA ALA A 167 -10.33 0.97 4.53
C ALA A 167 -11.38 0.90 3.41
N GLY A 168 -12.65 1.11 3.75
CA GLY A 168 -13.79 0.84 2.89
C GLY A 168 -13.95 -0.68 2.67
N PRO A 169 -14.14 -1.16 1.42
CA PRO A 169 -14.29 -2.57 1.11
C PRO A 169 -12.95 -3.35 1.11
N THR A 170 -11.90 -2.76 1.62
CA THR A 170 -10.55 -3.33 1.66
C THR A 170 -10.01 -3.30 3.08
N ILE A 171 -9.03 -4.17 3.39
CA ILE A 171 -8.27 -4.14 4.63
C ILE A 171 -6.86 -3.62 4.33
N SER A 172 -6.42 -2.66 5.11
CA SER A 172 -5.05 -2.13 5.10
C SER A 172 -4.22 -2.86 6.14
N VAL A 173 -3.06 -3.37 5.71
CA VAL A 173 -2.04 -3.97 6.57
C VAL A 173 -0.71 -3.30 6.24
N ASN A 174 -0.03 -2.70 7.20
CA ASN A 174 1.23 -1.96 6.99
C ASN A 174 1.08 -0.90 5.88
N ASN A 175 -0.03 -0.14 5.86
CA ASN A 175 -0.41 0.82 4.82
C ASN A 175 -0.60 0.24 3.40
N VAL A 176 -0.63 -1.08 3.25
CA VAL A 176 -0.92 -1.75 1.98
C VAL A 176 -2.36 -2.27 2.00
N ARG A 177 -3.19 -1.77 1.08
CA ARG A 177 -4.58 -2.19 0.95
C ARG A 177 -4.70 -3.45 0.11
N SER A 178 -5.53 -4.38 0.56
CA SER A 178 -5.88 -5.59 -0.17
C SER A 178 -7.37 -5.87 -0.06
N ALA A 179 -7.92 -6.56 -1.06
CA ALA A 179 -9.28 -7.04 -1.09
C ALA A 179 -9.31 -8.57 -0.87
N PRO A 180 -10.48 -9.14 -0.49
CA PRO A 180 -10.63 -10.59 -0.44
C PRO A 180 -10.33 -11.27 -1.80
N PRO A 181 -9.86 -12.51 -1.82
CA PRO A 181 -9.55 -13.35 -0.65
C PRO A 181 -8.27 -12.92 0.06
N PHE A 182 -8.26 -13.00 1.40
CA PHE A 182 -7.09 -12.72 2.21
C PHE A 182 -6.34 -14.01 2.50
N GLU A 183 -5.05 -14.03 2.21
CA GLU A 183 -4.16 -15.14 2.51
C GLU A 183 -3.32 -14.82 3.75
N ILE A 184 -3.54 -15.56 4.82
CA ILE A 184 -2.78 -15.48 6.07
C ILE A 184 -1.82 -16.64 6.09
N ARG A 185 -0.53 -16.37 6.16
CA ARG A 185 0.52 -17.39 6.32
C ARG A 185 1.06 -17.31 7.74
N ALA A 186 1.12 -18.46 8.41
CA ALA A 186 1.67 -18.56 9.76
C ALA A 186 2.67 -19.71 9.84
N ILE A 187 3.88 -19.43 10.32
CA ILE A 187 4.93 -20.41 10.61
C ILE A 187 4.83 -20.83 12.06
N GLY A 188 4.92 -22.15 12.32
CA GLY A 188 4.84 -22.76 13.64
C GLY A 188 4.47 -24.23 13.52
N SER A 189 4.03 -24.85 14.62
CA SER A 189 3.49 -26.21 14.60
C SER A 189 2.22 -26.28 13.75
N SER A 190 2.32 -26.85 12.54
CA SER A 190 1.19 -26.93 11.58
C SER A 190 -0.05 -27.55 12.23
N ARG A 191 0.14 -28.61 13.02
CA ARG A 191 -0.93 -29.30 13.73
C ARG A 191 -1.66 -28.38 14.72
N ASP A 192 -0.90 -27.66 15.55
CA ASP A 192 -1.49 -26.84 16.63
C ASP A 192 -2.15 -25.59 16.06
N LEU A 193 -1.52 -24.97 15.05
CA LEU A 193 -2.09 -23.84 14.33
C LEU A 193 -3.39 -24.22 13.61
N LEU A 194 -3.42 -25.38 12.93
CA LEU A 194 -4.62 -25.86 12.26
C LEU A 194 -5.74 -26.20 13.24
N ALA A 195 -5.40 -26.82 14.38
CA ALA A 195 -6.35 -27.14 15.44
C ALA A 195 -6.97 -25.87 16.05
N ALA A 196 -6.20 -24.81 16.29
CA ALA A 196 -6.68 -23.56 16.81
C ALA A 196 -7.70 -22.90 15.88
N ILE A 197 -7.41 -22.82 14.58
CA ILE A 197 -8.34 -22.21 13.61
C ILE A 197 -9.65 -23.03 13.50
N ASN A 198 -9.58 -24.36 13.55
CA ASN A 198 -10.73 -25.26 13.39
C ASN A 198 -11.39 -25.64 14.72
N MET A 199 -11.04 -24.98 15.82
CA MET A 199 -11.63 -25.25 17.12
C MET A 199 -13.16 -25.06 17.11
N ARG A 200 -13.90 -25.97 17.71
CA ARG A 200 -15.36 -25.86 17.82
C ARG A 200 -15.78 -24.60 18.57
N GLY A 201 -16.69 -23.82 18.02
CA GLY A 201 -17.12 -22.53 18.57
C GLY A 201 -16.06 -21.45 18.48
N GLY A 202 -14.95 -21.71 17.77
CA GLY A 202 -13.87 -20.75 17.53
C GLY A 202 -14.13 -19.79 16.39
N VAL A 203 -13.07 -19.15 15.92
CA VAL A 203 -13.14 -18.08 14.91
C VAL A 203 -13.73 -18.58 13.60
N ALA A 204 -13.32 -19.76 13.12
CA ALA A 204 -13.83 -20.31 11.86
C ALA A 204 -15.34 -20.58 11.91
N ASP A 205 -15.85 -21.13 13.01
CA ASP A 205 -17.28 -21.39 13.17
C ASP A 205 -18.08 -20.09 13.26
N THR A 206 -17.56 -19.10 13.96
CA THR A 206 -18.19 -17.78 14.08
C THR A 206 -18.32 -17.09 12.72
N LEU A 207 -17.26 -17.09 11.91
CA LEU A 207 -17.26 -16.49 10.57
C LEU A 207 -18.17 -17.24 9.61
N LYS A 208 -18.24 -18.56 9.69
CA LYS A 208 -19.15 -19.40 8.88
C LYS A 208 -20.63 -19.11 9.10
N VAL A 209 -21.05 -18.64 10.28
CA VAL A 209 -22.43 -18.24 10.54
C VAL A 209 -22.87 -17.17 9.54
N TRP A 210 -21.98 -16.23 9.24
CA TRP A 210 -22.21 -15.16 8.26
C TRP A 210 -21.93 -15.57 6.82
N GLY A 211 -21.53 -16.82 6.61
CA GLY A 211 -21.21 -17.36 5.28
C GLY A 211 -19.82 -16.98 4.78
N ILE A 212 -19.01 -16.34 5.62
CA ILE A 212 -17.59 -16.06 5.31
C ILE A 212 -16.85 -17.40 5.19
N THR A 213 -16.07 -17.54 4.13
CA THR A 213 -15.32 -18.76 3.87
C THR A 213 -14.00 -18.70 4.64
N VAL A 214 -13.75 -19.73 5.45
CA VAL A 214 -12.48 -19.93 6.15
C VAL A 214 -11.92 -21.27 5.71
N ASN A 215 -10.77 -21.27 5.04
CA ASN A 215 -10.07 -22.46 4.62
C ASN A 215 -8.65 -22.45 5.18
N ALA A 216 -8.31 -23.43 6.01
CA ALA A 216 -6.99 -23.57 6.61
C ALA A 216 -6.34 -24.86 6.12
N GLN A 217 -5.10 -24.78 5.66
CA GLN A 217 -4.34 -25.90 5.12
C GLN A 217 -2.94 -25.93 5.73
N GLU A 218 -2.45 -27.12 6.05
CA GLU A 218 -1.07 -27.31 6.47
C GLU A 218 -0.12 -27.14 5.28
N SER A 219 1.06 -26.62 5.56
CA SER A 219 2.15 -26.55 4.59
C SER A 219 3.47 -26.93 5.26
N LYS A 220 4.26 -27.71 4.56
CA LYS A 220 5.59 -28.15 5.04
C LYS A 220 6.62 -27.03 4.98
N GLU A 221 6.45 -26.10 4.06
CA GLU A 221 7.33 -24.96 3.87
C GLU A 221 6.51 -23.73 3.47
N ILE A 222 6.57 -22.71 4.30
CA ILE A 222 5.96 -21.40 4.08
C ILE A 222 7.07 -20.37 4.11
N LEU A 223 7.12 -19.50 3.10
CA LEU A 223 8.00 -18.36 3.08
C LEU A 223 7.20 -17.12 3.50
N ILE A 224 7.69 -16.43 4.53
CA ILE A 224 7.16 -15.14 4.98
C ILE A 224 8.24 -14.08 4.79
N PRO A 225 7.98 -13.00 4.04
CA PRO A 225 8.98 -11.99 3.75
C PRO A 225 9.38 -11.18 5.00
N ALA A 226 10.48 -10.47 4.89
CA ALA A 226 10.87 -9.47 5.89
C ALA A 226 9.85 -8.32 5.93
N TYR A 227 9.72 -7.69 7.09
CA TYR A 227 8.95 -6.46 7.26
C TYR A 227 9.58 -5.33 6.44
N LYS A 228 8.79 -4.65 5.63
CA LYS A 228 9.27 -3.66 4.66
C LYS A 228 9.05 -2.20 5.08
N ALA A 229 8.14 -1.95 6.02
CA ALA A 229 7.89 -0.59 6.46
C ALA A 229 9.04 -0.09 7.35
N ALA A 230 9.45 1.15 7.12
CA ALA A 230 10.36 1.82 8.04
C ALA A 230 9.56 2.16 9.31
N ASN A 231 10.07 1.72 10.45
CA ASN A 231 9.51 2.08 11.74
C ASN A 231 10.60 2.74 12.61
N PRO A 232 10.99 3.97 12.29
CA PRO A 232 11.94 4.68 13.14
C PRO A 232 11.24 5.04 14.46
N PHE A 233 11.79 4.58 15.57
CA PHE A 233 11.42 5.10 16.88
C PHE A 233 11.78 6.59 16.92
N LYS A 234 10.77 7.44 16.97
CA LYS A 234 10.94 8.89 16.99
C LYS A 234 10.91 9.47 18.40
N TYR A 235 10.21 8.79 19.29
CA TYR A 235 9.94 9.27 20.65
C TYR A 235 10.33 8.26 21.72
N ALA A 236 10.52 6.99 21.36
CA ALA A 236 10.90 5.95 22.32
C ALA A 236 12.42 5.78 22.31
N GLU A 237 13.02 5.84 23.50
CA GLU A 237 14.43 5.61 23.75
C GLU A 237 14.57 4.42 24.70
N ALA A 238 15.69 3.72 24.62
CA ALA A 238 15.98 2.62 25.55
C ALA A 238 16.15 3.18 26.98
N ALA A 239 15.38 2.66 27.93
CA ALA A 239 15.59 2.98 29.32
C ALA A 239 16.85 2.24 29.83
N ASN A 240 17.78 2.98 30.43
CA ASN A 240 18.88 2.35 31.16
C ASN A 240 18.32 1.77 32.48
N GLU A 241 18.44 0.47 32.69
CA GLU A 241 17.98 -0.21 33.93
C GLU A 241 18.82 0.13 35.17
N GLU A 242 19.67 1.12 35.13
CA GLU A 242 20.40 1.62 36.29
C GLU A 242 19.51 2.55 37.12
N GLY A 243 18.52 1.98 37.86
CA GLY A 243 17.72 2.81 38.75
C GLY A 243 16.35 2.29 39.20
N THR A 244 16.15 0.97 39.28
CA THR A 244 14.99 0.39 40.03
C THR A 244 15.46 -0.49 41.14
#